data_d37916f811d460d8dee49037b453c92e
#
_entry.id   d37916f811d460d8dee49037b453c92e
#
_cell.length_a   1.000
_cell.length_b   1.000
_cell.length_c   1.000
_cell.angle_alpha   90.00
_cell.angle_beta   90.00
_cell.angle_gamma   90.00
#
_symmetry.space_group_name_H-M   'P 1'
#
loop_
_entity.id
_entity.type
_entity.pdbx_description
1 polymer ?
#
loop_
_entity_poly.entity_id
_entity_poly.type
_entity_poly.pdbx_seq_one_letter_code
_entity_poly.pdbx_strand_id
1 'polypeptide(L)'
;MSEYTGYNGNSLDFLKKNKILVGDSVKILGDITYSGIVMPRYEHSDDKHIVLKLKSGYNIGLEINKIKKIEKNPSIEKNIEKNQKIEKSSDLPNILLLSTGGTIASKIDYRTGAVTPVLTAEELNSSVPELRKIANIDTKVLFSEYSEN
;
A
#
# COMPACT_ATOMS: atom_id res chain seq x y z
N MET A 1 -7.67 12.81 10.26
CA MET A 1 -8.40 12.40 9.02
C MET A 1 -9.42 11.35 9.40
N SER A 2 -10.58 11.32 8.74
CA SER A 2 -11.63 10.34 9.02
C SER A 2 -11.15 8.92 8.66
N GLU A 3 -11.38 7.95 9.56
CA GLU A 3 -11.08 6.52 9.33
C GLU A 3 -11.80 5.92 8.11
N TYR A 4 -12.74 6.68 7.52
CA TYR A 4 -13.61 6.29 6.40
C TYR A 4 -13.57 7.31 5.27
N THR A 5 -12.42 7.91 4.99
CA THR A 5 -12.26 9.01 4.03
C THR A 5 -12.98 8.76 2.71
N GLY A 6 -13.94 9.64 2.38
CA GLY A 6 -14.71 9.65 1.12
C GLY A 6 -15.81 8.58 1.01
N TYR A 7 -16.05 7.78 2.06
CA TYR A 7 -17.22 6.89 2.11
C TYR A 7 -18.42 7.58 2.75
N ASN A 8 -19.60 7.36 2.19
CA ASN A 8 -20.86 7.92 2.65
C ASN A 8 -22.00 6.88 2.55
N GLY A 9 -23.17 7.20 3.10
CA GLY A 9 -24.39 6.41 2.99
C GLY A 9 -24.18 4.90 3.23
N ASN A 10 -24.72 4.08 2.34
CA ASN A 10 -24.72 2.62 2.46
C ASN A 10 -23.31 2.02 2.50
N SER A 11 -22.36 2.58 1.74
CA SER A 11 -20.98 2.06 1.73
C SER A 11 -20.26 2.35 3.04
N LEU A 12 -20.51 3.49 3.68
CA LEU A 12 -20.00 3.82 5.00
C LEU A 12 -20.58 2.88 6.08
N ASP A 13 -21.90 2.69 6.04
CA ASP A 13 -22.60 1.82 6.99
C ASP A 13 -22.13 0.36 6.85
N PHE A 14 -21.90 -0.09 5.61
CA PHE A 14 -21.34 -1.40 5.33
C PHE A 14 -19.95 -1.58 5.96
N LEU A 15 -19.04 -0.60 5.77
CA LEU A 15 -17.71 -0.67 6.36
C LEU A 15 -17.74 -0.63 7.89
N LYS A 16 -18.57 0.24 8.49
CA LYS A 16 -18.74 0.32 9.94
C LYS A 16 -19.29 -0.97 10.53
N LYS A 17 -20.34 -1.54 9.93
CA LYS A 17 -20.96 -2.80 10.35
C LYS A 17 -19.94 -3.94 10.39
N ASN A 18 -19.05 -3.99 9.42
CA ASN A 18 -18.02 -5.02 9.30
C ASN A 18 -16.73 -4.68 10.05
N LYS A 19 -16.63 -3.49 10.69
CA LYS A 19 -15.44 -2.99 11.40
C LYS A 19 -14.20 -2.90 10.49
N ILE A 20 -14.41 -2.53 9.24
CA ILE A 20 -13.36 -2.36 8.21
C ILE A 20 -13.06 -0.87 8.05
N LEU A 21 -11.79 -0.52 8.05
CA LEU A 21 -11.29 0.86 7.87
C LEU A 21 -10.60 1.01 6.52
N VAL A 22 -10.47 2.25 6.07
CA VAL A 22 -9.59 2.58 4.95
C VAL A 22 -8.16 2.21 5.34
N GLY A 23 -7.47 1.52 4.44
CA GLY A 23 -6.13 0.97 4.68
C GLY A 23 -6.13 -0.47 5.22
N ASP A 24 -7.27 -1.00 5.66
CA ASP A 24 -7.33 -2.40 6.07
C ASP A 24 -7.11 -3.35 4.89
N SER A 25 -6.31 -4.38 5.11
CA SER A 25 -6.23 -5.51 4.20
C SER A 25 -7.41 -6.44 4.42
N VAL A 26 -8.13 -6.73 3.33
CA VAL A 26 -9.37 -7.52 3.40
C VAL A 26 -9.41 -8.62 2.35
N LYS A 27 -10.16 -9.67 2.66
CA LYS A 27 -10.62 -10.68 1.73
C LYS A 27 -12.14 -10.54 1.58
N ILE A 28 -12.59 -10.36 0.34
CA ILE A 28 -14.00 -10.20 -0.02
C ILE A 28 -14.46 -11.44 -0.80
N LEU A 29 -15.53 -12.06 -0.32
CA LEU A 29 -16.19 -13.17 -0.96
C LEU A 29 -17.50 -12.66 -1.59
N GLY A 30 -17.65 -12.90 -2.86
CA GLY A 30 -18.83 -12.67 -3.68
C GLY A 30 -18.95 -13.80 -4.71
N ASP A 31 -19.32 -13.48 -5.91
CA ASP A 31 -19.25 -14.44 -7.03
C ASP A 31 -17.78 -14.71 -7.43
N ILE A 32 -16.95 -13.71 -7.26
CA ILE A 32 -15.49 -13.80 -7.35
C ILE A 32 -14.90 -13.37 -6.00
N THR A 33 -13.82 -14.03 -5.60
CA THR A 33 -13.07 -13.68 -4.39
C THR A 33 -11.98 -12.69 -4.71
N TYR A 34 -11.95 -11.56 -3.99
CA TYR A 34 -10.92 -10.54 -4.11
C TYR A 34 -10.16 -10.39 -2.79
N SER A 35 -8.87 -10.09 -2.90
CA SER A 35 -8.06 -9.70 -1.74
C SER A 35 -7.30 -8.41 -2.08
N GLY A 36 -7.31 -7.46 -1.15
CA GLY A 36 -6.69 -6.17 -1.40
C GLY A 36 -6.79 -5.25 -0.20
N ILE A 37 -6.37 -4.01 -0.39
CA ILE A 37 -6.41 -2.95 0.61
C ILE A 37 -7.60 -2.04 0.30
N VAL A 38 -8.39 -1.70 1.31
CA VAL A 38 -9.49 -0.75 1.17
C VAL A 38 -8.94 0.64 0.94
N MET A 39 -9.28 1.24 -0.20
CA MET A 39 -8.79 2.55 -0.62
C MET A 39 -9.73 3.66 -0.16
N PRO A 40 -9.21 4.88 0.08
CA PRO A 40 -10.05 6.06 0.26
C PRO A 40 -10.83 6.36 -1.02
N ARG A 41 -11.94 7.07 -0.89
CA ARG A 41 -12.75 7.54 -2.02
C ARG A 41 -12.83 9.06 -2.03
N TYR A 42 -13.27 9.60 -3.16
CA TYR A 42 -13.57 11.03 -3.27
C TYR A 42 -14.88 11.37 -2.53
N GLU A 43 -14.96 12.57 -2.01
CA GLU A 43 -16.09 13.06 -1.20
C GLU A 43 -17.45 12.95 -1.91
N HIS A 44 -17.47 13.13 -3.24
CA HIS A 44 -18.68 13.04 -4.06
C HIS A 44 -18.88 11.68 -4.74
N SER A 45 -18.32 10.63 -4.17
CA SER A 45 -18.50 9.27 -4.68
C SER A 45 -19.92 8.76 -4.39
N ASP A 46 -20.37 7.78 -5.19
CA ASP A 46 -21.61 7.04 -4.88
C ASP A 46 -21.49 6.27 -3.56
N ASP A 47 -22.61 5.89 -2.99
CA ASP A 47 -22.69 5.14 -1.73
C ASP A 47 -22.84 3.62 -1.90
N LYS A 48 -22.66 3.09 -3.13
CA LYS A 48 -22.93 1.69 -3.47
C LYS A 48 -21.68 0.82 -3.60
N HIS A 49 -20.50 1.44 -3.71
CA HIS A 49 -19.26 0.72 -3.96
C HIS A 49 -18.22 0.93 -2.87
N ILE A 50 -17.40 -0.08 -2.66
CA ILE A 50 -16.12 0.04 -1.96
C ILE A 50 -14.99 -0.16 -2.97
N VAL A 51 -13.85 0.47 -2.75
CA VAL A 51 -12.70 0.39 -3.66
C VAL A 51 -11.57 -0.41 -2.99
N LEU A 52 -11.07 -1.40 -3.70
CA LEU A 52 -9.92 -2.19 -3.30
C LEU A 52 -8.74 -1.96 -4.23
N LYS A 53 -7.56 -1.81 -3.66
CA LYS A 53 -6.30 -1.97 -4.37
C LYS A 53 -5.88 -3.42 -4.33
N LEU A 54 -5.80 -4.04 -5.50
CA LEU A 54 -5.35 -5.42 -5.66
C LEU A 54 -3.82 -5.53 -5.56
N LYS A 55 -3.33 -6.74 -5.29
CA LYS A 55 -1.89 -7.04 -5.29
C LYS A 55 -1.21 -6.73 -6.63
N SER A 56 -1.96 -6.78 -7.74
CA SER A 56 -1.50 -6.39 -9.08
C SER A 56 -1.28 -4.89 -9.26
N GLY A 57 -1.66 -4.06 -8.26
CA GLY A 57 -1.58 -2.60 -8.33
C GLY A 57 -2.86 -1.92 -8.84
N TYR A 58 -3.78 -2.65 -9.45
CA TYR A 58 -5.05 -2.10 -9.94
C TYR A 58 -6.04 -1.83 -8.81
N ASN A 59 -6.82 -0.77 -8.96
CA ASN A 59 -7.97 -0.48 -8.11
C ASN A 59 -9.25 -1.02 -8.77
N ILE A 60 -10.09 -1.69 -7.98
CA ILE A 60 -11.40 -2.16 -8.44
C ILE A 60 -12.50 -1.62 -7.52
N GLY A 61 -13.62 -1.21 -8.11
CA GLY A 61 -14.85 -0.89 -7.39
C GLY A 61 -15.71 -2.15 -7.24
N LEU A 62 -16.12 -2.46 -6.01
CA LEU A 62 -16.99 -3.59 -5.71
C LEU A 62 -18.32 -3.09 -5.16
N GLU A 63 -19.41 -3.46 -5.82
CA GLU A 63 -20.76 -3.14 -5.36
C GLU A 63 -21.08 -3.90 -4.08
N ILE A 64 -21.46 -3.18 -3.03
CA ILE A 64 -21.68 -3.75 -1.70
C ILE A 64 -22.76 -4.84 -1.69
N ASN A 65 -23.78 -4.74 -2.55
CA ASN A 65 -24.86 -5.72 -2.67
C ASN A 65 -24.38 -7.09 -3.21
N LYS A 66 -23.23 -7.12 -3.89
CA LYS A 66 -22.62 -8.36 -4.42
C LYS A 66 -21.63 -8.99 -3.46
N ILE A 67 -21.39 -8.34 -2.32
CA ILE A 67 -20.47 -8.84 -1.29
C ILE A 67 -21.24 -9.74 -0.34
N LYS A 68 -20.92 -11.04 -0.36
CA LYS A 68 -21.49 -12.04 0.56
C LYS A 68 -20.81 -12.00 1.92
N LYS A 69 -19.50 -11.76 1.94
CA LYS A 69 -18.69 -11.68 3.16
C LYS A 69 -17.46 -10.83 2.96
N ILE A 70 -17.08 -10.08 3.98
CA ILE A 70 -15.81 -9.35 4.04
C ILE A 70 -15.09 -9.70 5.34
N GLU A 71 -13.80 -9.98 5.27
CA GLU A 71 -12.97 -10.36 6.42
C GLU A 71 -11.67 -9.58 6.39
N LYS A 72 -11.19 -9.14 7.55
CA LYS A 72 -9.81 -8.63 7.67
C LYS A 72 -8.83 -9.76 7.38
N ASN A 73 -7.83 -9.47 6.58
CA ASN A 73 -6.77 -10.41 6.23
C ASN A 73 -5.40 -9.90 6.73
N PRO A 74 -5.05 -10.21 7.98
CA PRO A 74 -3.80 -9.73 8.58
C PRO A 74 -2.54 -10.29 7.90
N SER A 75 -2.68 -11.28 7.01
CA SER A 75 -1.55 -11.92 6.34
C SER A 75 -0.84 -11.00 5.34
N ILE A 76 -1.49 -9.94 4.85
CA ILE A 76 -0.89 -8.98 3.92
C ILE A 76 -0.10 -7.92 4.68
N GLU A 77 -0.54 -7.52 5.87
CA GLU A 77 0.17 -6.55 6.71
C GLU A 77 1.53 -7.08 7.20
N LYS A 78 1.61 -8.37 7.53
CA LYS A 78 2.85 -9.01 8.01
C LYS A 78 3.97 -9.09 6.97
N ASN A 79 3.66 -8.97 5.69
CA ASN A 79 4.67 -8.99 4.63
C ASN A 79 5.32 -7.61 4.37
N ILE A 80 4.70 -6.53 4.87
CA ILE A 80 5.24 -5.16 4.73
C ILE A 80 6.22 -4.84 5.88
N GLU A 81 6.03 -5.45 7.05
CA GLU A 81 6.83 -5.15 8.27
C GLU A 81 7.98 -6.12 8.56
N LYS A 82 8.16 -7.18 7.79
CA LYS A 82 9.40 -7.95 7.93
C LYS A 82 10.54 -7.21 7.24
N ASN A 83 11.11 -6.24 7.95
CA ASN A 83 12.48 -5.79 7.77
C ASN A 83 13.39 -7.03 7.91
N GLN A 84 13.51 -7.81 6.85
CA GLN A 84 14.57 -8.81 6.77
C GLN A 84 15.86 -8.00 6.77
N LYS A 85 16.59 -8.06 7.89
CA LYS A 85 17.99 -7.60 7.90
C LYS A 85 18.67 -8.24 6.71
N ILE A 86 19.03 -7.40 5.76
CA ILE A 86 19.72 -7.84 4.54
C ILE A 86 21.14 -8.17 5.00
N GLU A 87 21.51 -9.45 5.00
CA GLU A 87 22.87 -9.87 5.21
C GLU A 87 23.70 -9.41 4.01
N LYS A 88 24.75 -8.63 4.28
CA LYS A 88 25.68 -8.17 3.24
C LYS A 88 26.62 -9.31 2.88
N SER A 89 26.82 -9.53 1.60
CA SER A 89 27.81 -10.47 1.08
C SER A 89 29.18 -9.80 0.98
N SER A 90 30.23 -10.46 1.46
CA SER A 90 31.61 -9.97 1.32
C SER A 90 32.09 -9.88 -0.11
N ASP A 91 31.50 -10.63 -1.01
CA ASP A 91 31.95 -10.79 -2.41
C ASP A 91 31.27 -9.80 -3.37
N LEU A 92 30.34 -9.01 -2.88
CA LEU A 92 29.61 -8.03 -3.70
C LEU A 92 30.07 -6.59 -3.41
N PRO A 93 30.08 -5.71 -4.41
CA PRO A 93 30.41 -4.31 -4.21
C PRO A 93 29.38 -3.63 -3.30
N ASN A 94 29.84 -2.66 -2.52
CA ASN A 94 29.00 -1.81 -1.70
C ASN A 94 28.59 -0.56 -2.48
N ILE A 95 27.30 -0.32 -2.60
CA ILE A 95 26.71 0.83 -3.29
C ILE A 95 25.90 1.64 -2.29
N LEU A 96 26.13 2.96 -2.23
CA LEU A 96 25.30 3.89 -1.49
C LEU A 96 24.39 4.63 -2.47
N LEU A 97 23.09 4.43 -2.34
CA LEU A 97 22.07 5.15 -3.07
C LEU A 97 21.64 6.39 -2.29
N LEU A 98 21.86 7.58 -2.87
CA LEU A 98 21.42 8.84 -2.30
C LEU A 98 20.08 9.23 -2.88
N SER A 99 19.06 9.37 -2.02
CA SER A 99 17.71 9.81 -2.43
C SER A 99 17.53 11.29 -2.12
N THR A 100 17.00 12.01 -3.09
CA THR A 100 16.67 13.44 -2.98
C THR A 100 15.16 13.70 -3.00
N GLY A 101 14.34 12.65 -2.97
CA GLY A 101 12.89 12.73 -3.09
C GLY A 101 12.40 12.43 -4.51
N GLY A 102 11.31 13.09 -4.90
CA GLY A 102 10.64 12.89 -6.18
C GLY A 102 9.72 11.69 -6.22
N THR A 103 9.01 11.54 -7.33
CA THR A 103 7.93 10.54 -7.50
C THR A 103 8.43 9.10 -7.36
N ILE A 104 9.65 8.82 -7.83
CA ILE A 104 10.22 7.46 -7.80
C ILE A 104 10.58 7.00 -6.39
N ALA A 105 10.88 7.95 -5.49
CA ALA A 105 11.20 7.70 -4.08
C ALA A 105 9.97 7.80 -3.17
N SER A 106 8.78 7.98 -3.73
CA SER A 106 7.57 8.28 -2.98
C SER A 106 6.72 7.02 -2.79
N LYS A 107 6.24 6.84 -1.56
CA LYS A 107 5.30 5.79 -1.19
C LYS A 107 3.97 6.42 -0.77
N ILE A 108 2.89 5.88 -1.25
CA ILE A 108 1.56 6.30 -0.83
C ILE A 108 1.20 5.53 0.45
N ASP A 109 1.00 6.25 1.53
CA ASP A 109 0.30 5.71 2.70
C ASP A 109 -1.19 5.63 2.36
N TYR A 110 -1.65 4.42 2.10
CA TYR A 110 -3.05 4.19 1.71
C TYR A 110 -4.06 4.50 2.81
N ARG A 111 -3.63 4.57 4.06
CA ARG A 111 -4.47 4.95 5.18
C ARG A 111 -4.73 6.45 5.23
N THR A 112 -3.73 7.25 4.89
CA THR A 112 -3.80 8.72 5.00
C THR A 112 -3.90 9.41 3.64
N GLY A 113 -3.62 8.69 2.54
CA GLY A 113 -3.47 9.27 1.21
C GLY A 113 -2.21 10.13 1.07
N ALA A 114 -1.41 10.23 2.12
CA ALA A 114 -0.17 11.01 2.09
C ALA A 114 0.89 10.32 1.24
N VAL A 115 1.59 11.11 0.47
CA VAL A 115 2.78 10.66 -0.27
C VAL A 115 3.98 10.96 0.61
N THR A 116 4.63 9.92 1.11
CA THR A 116 5.87 10.06 1.88
C THR A 116 7.04 9.58 1.04
N PRO A 117 8.06 10.41 0.84
CA PRO A 117 9.26 9.98 0.16
C PRO A 117 10.10 9.13 1.11
N VAL A 118 10.05 7.84 0.92
CA VAL A 118 10.87 6.89 1.68
C VAL A 118 11.26 5.73 0.78
N LEU A 119 12.41 5.84 0.13
CA LEU A 119 13.05 4.69 -0.49
C LEU A 119 14.09 4.15 0.46
N THR A 120 13.76 3.08 1.20
CA THR A 120 14.74 2.34 1.99
C THR A 120 15.44 1.27 1.15
N ALA A 121 16.62 0.80 1.61
CA ALA A 121 17.31 -0.31 0.95
C ALA A 121 16.44 -1.57 0.91
N GLU A 122 15.64 -1.80 1.97
CA GLU A 122 14.73 -2.92 2.06
C GLU A 122 13.59 -2.81 1.03
N GLU A 123 13.03 -1.62 0.85
CA GLU A 123 11.96 -1.38 -0.11
C GLU A 123 12.47 -1.52 -1.55
N LEU A 124 13.66 -0.98 -1.84
CA LEU A 124 14.30 -1.13 -3.14
C LEU A 124 14.57 -2.62 -3.45
N ASN A 125 15.16 -3.34 -2.49
CA ASN A 125 15.44 -4.76 -2.64
C ASN A 125 14.17 -5.63 -2.73
N SER A 126 13.04 -5.17 -2.17
CA SER A 126 11.75 -5.85 -2.31
C SER A 126 11.13 -5.59 -3.67
N SER A 127 11.35 -4.41 -4.25
CA SER A 127 10.83 -4.04 -5.57
C SER A 127 11.64 -4.64 -6.71
N VAL A 128 12.95 -4.79 -6.53
CA VAL A 128 13.89 -5.33 -7.53
C VAL A 128 14.83 -6.34 -6.84
N PRO A 129 14.36 -7.57 -6.59
CA PRO A 129 15.13 -8.59 -5.86
C PRO A 129 16.46 -8.97 -6.51
N GLU A 130 16.57 -8.75 -7.81
CA GLU A 130 17.79 -9.05 -8.60
C GLU A 130 18.98 -8.22 -8.17
N LEU A 131 18.77 -7.04 -7.60
CA LEU A 131 19.83 -6.16 -7.11
C LEU A 131 20.70 -6.83 -6.05
N ARG A 132 20.13 -7.71 -5.23
CA ARG A 132 20.85 -8.47 -4.19
C ARG A 132 21.93 -9.40 -4.76
N LYS A 133 21.83 -9.76 -6.03
CA LYS A 133 22.79 -10.65 -6.69
C LYS A 133 24.01 -9.91 -7.21
N ILE A 134 23.93 -8.58 -7.33
CA ILE A 134 24.98 -7.77 -7.98
C ILE A 134 25.64 -6.78 -7.02
N ALA A 135 24.98 -6.39 -5.93
CA ALA A 135 25.53 -5.39 -4.99
C ALA A 135 24.89 -5.45 -3.61
N ASN A 136 25.65 -5.01 -2.60
CA ASN A 136 25.14 -4.62 -1.30
C ASN A 136 24.70 -3.16 -1.38
N ILE A 137 23.40 -2.88 -1.22
CA ILE A 137 22.86 -1.54 -1.38
C ILE A 137 22.48 -0.96 -0.02
N ASP A 138 23.07 0.17 0.32
CA ASP A 138 22.64 1.05 1.39
C ASP A 138 21.91 2.25 0.80
N THR A 139 20.95 2.81 1.52
CA THR A 139 20.25 4.03 1.09
C THR A 139 20.40 5.13 2.13
N LYS A 140 20.50 6.37 1.64
CA LYS A 140 20.49 7.56 2.49
C LYS A 140 19.62 8.63 1.86
N VAL A 141 18.61 9.10 2.58
CA VAL A 141 17.83 10.24 2.17
C VAL A 141 18.61 11.51 2.53
N LEU A 142 18.94 12.32 1.54
CA LEU A 142 19.63 13.60 1.74
C LEU A 142 18.62 14.72 2.03
N PHE A 143 17.58 14.78 1.22
CA PHE A 143 16.42 15.65 1.39
C PHE A 143 15.24 15.03 0.65
N SER A 144 14.07 15.64 0.82
CA SER A 144 12.82 15.10 0.29
C SER A 144 12.02 16.25 -0.34
N GLU A 145 12.27 16.47 -1.62
CA GLU A 145 11.59 17.48 -2.41
C GLU A 145 10.67 16.84 -3.45
N TYR A 146 9.61 17.56 -3.81
CA TYR A 146 8.77 17.17 -4.94
C TYR A 146 9.49 17.47 -6.26
N SER A 147 9.16 16.71 -7.32
CA SER A 147 9.82 16.84 -8.63
C SER A 147 9.53 18.18 -9.33
N GLU A 148 8.52 18.90 -8.87
CA GLU A 148 8.10 20.21 -9.39
C GLU A 148 8.75 21.42 -8.68
N ASN A 149 9.61 21.20 -7.68
CA ASN A 149 10.33 22.25 -6.96
C ASN A 149 11.74 22.48 -7.49
#